data_ab4dbe8b5d5d1a730fe8f89c6d69c7db
#
_entry.id   ab4dbe8b5d5d1a730fe8f89c6d69c7db
#
_cell.length_a   1.000
_cell.length_b   1.000
_cell.length_c   1.000
_cell.angle_alpha   90.00
_cell.angle_beta   90.00
_cell.angle_gamma   90.00
#
_symmetry.space_group_name_H-M   'P 1'
#
loop_
_entity.id
_entity.type
_entity.pdbx_description
1 polymer ?
#
loop_
_entity_poly.entity_id
_entity_poly.type
_entity_poly.pdbx_seq_one_letter_code
_entity_poly.pdbx_strand_id
1 'polypeptide(L)'
;MESEIADLQEVPFFNADKESDKNAATVKLLEQFKNADAFVLASPEYNYSITPALKNALDWGSRLPGNEGFKSKAASMISCGGGFRGGRSQYHLRQVCVFLDLFVLNKPEVFLSAFDGTFDKESSELVSTDKQELLVQQLGALKDLSLKLNPHERPPI
;
A
#
# COMPACT_ATOMS: atom_id res chain seq x y z
N MET A 1 8.44 6.23 13.44
CA MET A 1 7.79 6.14 12.11
C MET A 1 6.42 6.75 12.25
N GLU A 2 6.12 7.76 11.47
CA GLU A 2 4.81 8.37 11.36
C GLU A 2 4.05 7.73 10.21
N SER A 3 2.73 7.62 10.30
CA SER A 3 1.92 7.00 9.25
C SER A 3 0.64 7.79 9.03
N GLU A 4 0.22 7.88 7.79
CA GLU A 4 -1.04 8.50 7.37
C GLU A 4 -1.81 7.51 6.48
N ILE A 5 -3.12 7.46 6.65
CA ILE A 5 -4.01 6.67 5.79
C ILE A 5 -4.56 7.60 4.71
N ALA A 6 -4.29 7.26 3.45
CA ALA A 6 -4.85 7.99 2.32
C ALA A 6 -6.35 7.70 2.17
N ASP A 7 -7.16 8.74 2.13
CA ASP A 7 -8.59 8.64 1.82
C ASP A 7 -8.79 8.61 0.29
N LEU A 8 -9.44 7.56 -0.20
CA LEU A 8 -9.68 7.33 -1.63
C LEU A 8 -11.13 7.57 -2.07
N GLN A 9 -12.04 7.94 -1.14
CA GLN A 9 -13.47 8.01 -1.43
C GLN A 9 -13.82 9.01 -2.54
N GLU A 10 -13.22 10.20 -2.49
CA GLU A 10 -13.52 11.28 -3.43
C GLU A 10 -12.55 11.33 -4.63
N VAL A 11 -11.67 10.34 -4.76
CA VAL A 11 -10.73 10.26 -5.89
C VAL A 11 -11.45 9.71 -7.12
N PRO A 12 -11.66 10.49 -8.19
CA PRO A 12 -12.39 10.04 -9.37
C PRO A 12 -11.63 8.93 -10.10
N PHE A 13 -12.34 8.13 -10.88
CA PHE A 13 -11.68 7.17 -11.75
C PHE A 13 -10.71 7.88 -12.70
N PHE A 14 -9.49 7.34 -12.77
CA PHE A 14 -8.48 7.83 -13.69
C PHE A 14 -8.96 7.77 -15.14
N ASN A 15 -8.77 8.87 -15.83
CA ASN A 15 -9.04 9.00 -17.26
C ASN A 15 -7.92 9.86 -17.87
N ALA A 16 -7.19 9.32 -18.83
CA ALA A 16 -6.08 9.99 -19.49
C ALA A 16 -6.50 11.32 -20.17
N ASP A 17 -7.72 11.38 -20.71
CA ASP A 17 -8.26 12.59 -21.35
C ASP A 17 -8.56 13.72 -20.35
N LYS A 18 -8.64 13.38 -19.06
CA LYS A 18 -8.94 14.29 -17.95
C LYS A 18 -7.80 14.37 -16.92
N GLU A 19 -6.62 13.96 -17.29
CA GLU A 19 -5.46 13.91 -16.38
C GLU A 19 -5.11 15.31 -15.81
N SER A 20 -5.36 16.37 -16.55
CA SER A 20 -5.17 17.74 -16.09
C SER A 20 -6.25 18.27 -15.15
N ASP A 21 -7.44 17.62 -15.11
CA ASP A 21 -8.59 18.06 -14.32
C ASP A 21 -8.66 17.29 -12.99
N LYS A 22 -7.77 17.64 -12.07
CA LYS A 22 -7.66 16.99 -10.76
C LYS A 22 -8.51 17.72 -9.72
N ASN A 23 -9.40 17.00 -9.02
CA ASN A 23 -10.08 17.55 -7.86
C ASN A 23 -9.14 17.63 -6.63
N ALA A 24 -9.59 18.28 -5.56
CA ALA A 24 -8.82 18.46 -4.33
C ALA A 24 -8.37 17.12 -3.69
N ALA A 25 -9.20 16.08 -3.75
CA ALA A 25 -8.85 14.76 -3.21
C ALA A 25 -7.71 14.10 -4.00
N THR A 26 -7.73 14.21 -5.34
CA THR A 26 -6.64 13.72 -6.19
C THR A 26 -5.34 14.49 -5.94
N VAL A 27 -5.39 15.81 -5.82
CA VAL A 27 -4.20 16.63 -5.53
C VAL A 27 -3.60 16.22 -4.18
N LYS A 28 -4.42 16.11 -3.13
CA LYS A 28 -3.97 15.66 -1.82
C LYS A 28 -3.32 14.27 -1.88
N LEU A 29 -3.94 13.31 -2.56
CA LEU A 29 -3.38 11.96 -2.72
C LEU A 29 -2.01 11.97 -3.40
N LEU A 30 -1.86 12.76 -4.46
CA LEU A 30 -0.58 12.88 -5.18
C LEU A 30 0.52 13.51 -4.31
N GLU A 31 0.17 14.50 -3.48
CA GLU A 31 1.09 15.09 -2.50
C GLU A 31 1.51 14.06 -1.43
N GLN A 32 0.57 13.25 -0.92
CA GLN A 32 0.88 12.16 0.00
C GLN A 32 1.83 11.14 -0.63
N PHE A 33 1.60 10.74 -1.89
CA PHE A 33 2.51 9.84 -2.60
C PHE A 33 3.90 10.42 -2.80
N LYS A 34 3.98 11.69 -3.16
CA LYS A 34 5.27 12.39 -3.33
C LYS A 34 6.06 12.45 -2.03
N ASN A 35 5.41 12.76 -0.91
CA ASN A 35 6.05 12.99 0.38
C ASN A 35 6.30 11.71 1.20
N ALA A 36 5.71 10.59 0.83
CA ALA A 36 5.90 9.33 1.54
C ALA A 36 7.28 8.73 1.27
N ASP A 37 7.97 8.27 2.31
CA ASP A 37 9.25 7.54 2.24
C ASP A 37 9.04 6.05 1.89
N ALA A 38 7.88 5.51 2.26
CA ALA A 38 7.51 4.11 2.01
C ALA A 38 5.99 3.93 2.02
N PHE A 39 5.51 2.80 1.50
CA PHE A 39 4.10 2.49 1.37
C PHE A 39 3.72 1.19 2.07
N VAL A 40 2.57 1.20 2.73
CA VAL A 40 1.82 -0.01 3.08
C VAL A 40 0.62 -0.09 2.14
N LEU A 41 0.65 -1.02 1.20
CA LEU A 41 -0.43 -1.24 0.24
C LEU A 41 -1.38 -2.28 0.80
N ALA A 42 -2.51 -1.84 1.36
CA ALA A 42 -3.52 -2.70 1.94
C ALA A 42 -4.70 -2.90 0.97
N SER A 43 -5.05 -4.15 0.70
CA SER A 43 -6.17 -4.48 -0.19
C SER A 43 -6.84 -5.79 0.20
N PRO A 44 -8.17 -5.86 0.32
CA PRO A 44 -8.86 -7.13 0.25
C PRO A 44 -8.73 -7.74 -1.15
N GLU A 45 -8.99 -9.05 -1.26
CA GLU A 45 -9.04 -9.73 -2.54
C GLU A 45 -10.47 -9.67 -3.12
N TYR A 46 -10.62 -8.99 -4.25
CA TYR A 46 -11.85 -8.95 -5.04
C TYR A 46 -11.64 -9.69 -6.36
N ASN A 47 -12.39 -10.79 -6.57
CA ASN A 47 -12.33 -11.56 -7.81
C ASN A 47 -10.90 -11.88 -8.26
N TYR A 48 -10.07 -12.39 -7.32
CA TYR A 48 -8.66 -12.73 -7.51
C TYR A 48 -7.70 -11.55 -7.75
N SER A 49 -8.16 -10.32 -7.55
CA SER A 49 -7.36 -9.12 -7.79
C SER A 49 -7.41 -8.13 -6.63
N ILE A 50 -6.72 -7.01 -6.79
CA ILE A 50 -6.79 -5.83 -5.92
C ILE A 50 -8.11 -5.09 -6.11
N THR A 51 -8.44 -4.24 -5.15
CA THR A 51 -9.64 -3.39 -5.26
C THR A 51 -9.50 -2.35 -6.36
N PRO A 52 -10.61 -1.96 -7.03
CA PRO A 52 -10.60 -0.86 -7.98
C PRO A 52 -10.08 0.45 -7.38
N ALA A 53 -10.41 0.73 -6.12
CA ALA A 53 -9.97 1.95 -5.43
C ALA A 53 -8.44 2.01 -5.31
N LEU A 54 -7.78 0.91 -4.88
CA LEU A 54 -6.33 0.87 -4.81
C LEU A 54 -5.69 1.00 -6.20
N LYS A 55 -6.21 0.24 -7.20
CA LYS A 55 -5.67 0.33 -8.56
C LYS A 55 -5.79 1.74 -9.13
N ASN A 56 -6.94 2.40 -8.92
CA ASN A 56 -7.19 3.78 -9.34
C ASN A 56 -6.21 4.77 -8.70
N ALA A 57 -5.97 4.65 -7.39
CA ALA A 57 -5.00 5.48 -6.68
C ALA A 57 -3.58 5.33 -7.28
N LEU A 58 -3.16 4.10 -7.55
CA LEU A 58 -1.86 3.82 -8.17
C LEU A 58 -1.77 4.37 -9.61
N ASP A 59 -2.86 4.31 -10.38
CA ASP A 59 -2.92 4.88 -11.73
C ASP A 59 -2.76 6.39 -11.70
N TRP A 60 -3.45 7.09 -10.80
CA TRP A 60 -3.25 8.52 -10.59
C TRP A 60 -1.83 8.85 -10.15
N GLY A 61 -1.28 8.11 -9.17
CA GLY A 61 0.08 8.34 -8.67
C GLY A 61 1.16 8.17 -9.72
N SER A 62 0.96 7.24 -10.67
CA SER A 62 1.88 7.00 -11.78
C SER A 62 1.99 8.18 -12.77
N ARG A 63 1.09 9.17 -12.67
CA ARG A 63 1.09 10.38 -13.52
C ARG A 63 1.94 11.51 -12.97
N LEU A 64 2.52 11.37 -11.78
CA LEU A 64 3.49 12.34 -11.29
C LEU A 64 4.73 12.36 -12.21
N PRO A 65 5.29 13.54 -12.51
CA PRO A 65 6.45 13.66 -13.38
C PRO A 65 7.61 12.77 -12.92
N GLY A 66 8.22 12.03 -13.84
CA GLY A 66 9.35 11.13 -13.51
C GLY A 66 9.00 9.98 -12.55
N ASN A 67 7.71 9.70 -12.36
CA ASN A 67 7.21 8.72 -11.39
C ASN A 67 7.67 9.00 -9.94
N GLU A 68 7.87 10.29 -9.60
CA GLU A 68 8.42 10.71 -8.29
C GLU A 68 7.58 10.26 -7.08
N GLY A 69 6.31 9.90 -7.31
CA GLY A 69 5.45 9.33 -6.28
C GLY A 69 5.92 7.97 -5.78
N PHE A 70 6.50 7.14 -6.66
CA PHE A 70 6.78 5.72 -6.36
C PHE A 70 8.23 5.30 -6.60
N LYS A 71 8.87 5.88 -7.61
CA LYS A 71 10.18 5.45 -8.07
C LYS A 71 11.18 5.28 -6.92
N SER A 72 11.78 4.10 -6.86
CA SER A 72 12.81 3.72 -5.90
C SER A 72 12.37 3.74 -4.43
N LYS A 73 11.07 3.83 -4.13
CA LYS A 73 10.55 3.77 -2.75
C LYS A 73 10.25 2.35 -2.31
N ALA A 74 10.30 2.12 -0.99
CA ALA A 74 9.94 0.84 -0.39
C ALA A 74 8.42 0.68 -0.30
N ALA A 75 7.94 -0.56 -0.47
CA ALA A 75 6.54 -0.90 -0.23
C ALA A 75 6.41 -2.24 0.51
N SER A 76 5.39 -2.37 1.35
CA SER A 76 4.90 -3.64 1.87
C SER A 76 3.45 -3.85 1.50
N MET A 77 2.97 -5.07 1.62
CA MET A 77 1.60 -5.44 1.26
C MET A 77 0.89 -6.13 2.41
N ILE A 78 -0.37 -5.73 2.63
CA ILE A 78 -1.28 -6.40 3.56
C ILE A 78 -2.51 -6.78 2.76
N SER A 79 -2.97 -8.01 2.92
CA SER A 79 -4.23 -8.44 2.32
C SER A 79 -5.13 -9.14 3.32
N CYS A 80 -6.44 -9.05 3.05
CA CYS A 80 -7.46 -9.78 3.78
C CYS A 80 -8.39 -10.46 2.78
N GLY A 81 -8.84 -11.66 3.12
CA GLY A 81 -9.75 -12.41 2.24
C GLY A 81 -10.20 -13.73 2.85
N GLY A 82 -10.85 -14.54 2.02
CA GLY A 82 -11.30 -15.88 2.37
C GLY A 82 -10.17 -16.91 2.39
N GLY A 83 -10.36 -18.06 1.72
CA GLY A 83 -9.47 -19.21 1.81
C GLY A 83 -8.00 -18.95 1.48
N PHE A 84 -7.70 -18.06 0.55
CA PHE A 84 -6.33 -17.62 0.21
C PHE A 84 -5.90 -16.33 0.90
N ARG A 85 -6.72 -15.78 1.78
CA ARG A 85 -6.41 -14.59 2.61
C ARG A 85 -5.87 -13.40 1.81
N GLY A 86 -6.27 -13.28 0.55
CA GLY A 86 -5.81 -12.21 -0.34
C GLY A 86 -4.46 -12.47 -1.01
N GLY A 87 -3.95 -13.69 -0.99
CA GLY A 87 -2.65 -14.00 -1.59
C GLY A 87 -2.59 -13.71 -3.09
N ARG A 88 -3.66 -13.99 -3.84
CA ARG A 88 -3.71 -13.70 -5.29
C ARG A 88 -3.67 -12.21 -5.58
N SER A 89 -4.37 -11.40 -4.78
CA SER A 89 -4.34 -9.93 -4.94
C SER A 89 -2.95 -9.37 -4.70
N GLN A 90 -2.19 -9.88 -3.72
CA GLN A 90 -0.81 -9.46 -3.50
C GLN A 90 0.11 -9.83 -4.67
N TYR A 91 -0.02 -11.03 -5.24
CA TYR A 91 0.77 -11.41 -6.42
C TYR A 91 0.44 -10.55 -7.64
N HIS A 92 -0.83 -10.21 -7.85
CA HIS A 92 -1.23 -9.27 -8.89
C HIS A 92 -0.67 -7.86 -8.61
N LEU A 93 -0.75 -7.38 -7.37
CA LEU A 93 -0.22 -6.08 -6.97
C LEU A 93 1.30 -5.97 -7.18
N ARG A 94 2.06 -7.05 -6.98
CA ARG A 94 3.50 -7.08 -7.27
C ARG A 94 3.81 -6.76 -8.73
N GLN A 95 2.98 -7.20 -9.69
CA GLN A 95 3.15 -6.86 -11.11
C GLN A 95 2.93 -5.35 -11.35
N VAL A 96 1.95 -4.75 -10.66
CA VAL A 96 1.73 -3.30 -10.72
C VAL A 96 2.92 -2.54 -10.14
N CYS A 97 3.48 -3.01 -9.04
CA CYS A 97 4.65 -2.40 -8.39
C CYS A 97 5.91 -2.44 -9.27
N VAL A 98 6.06 -3.45 -10.13
CA VAL A 98 7.16 -3.50 -11.12
C VAL A 98 7.08 -2.30 -12.06
N PHE A 99 5.90 -1.99 -12.60
CA PHE A 99 5.71 -0.81 -13.45
C PHE A 99 5.99 0.50 -12.70
N LEU A 100 5.61 0.57 -11.43
CA LEU A 100 5.78 1.76 -10.59
C LEU A 100 7.21 1.94 -10.06
N ASP A 101 8.12 0.99 -10.33
CA ASP A 101 9.51 0.98 -9.81
C ASP A 101 9.56 1.02 -8.27
N LEU A 102 8.58 0.33 -7.62
CA LEU A 102 8.54 0.15 -6.17
C LEU A 102 9.36 -1.09 -5.76
N PHE A 103 10.17 -0.96 -4.72
CA PHE A 103 10.87 -2.07 -4.09
C PHE A 103 9.98 -2.74 -3.04
N VAL A 104 9.36 -3.85 -3.42
CA VAL A 104 8.42 -4.55 -2.54
C VAL A 104 9.15 -5.46 -1.56
N LEU A 105 8.86 -5.27 -0.27
CA LEU A 105 9.33 -6.16 0.80
C LEU A 105 8.84 -7.60 0.54
N ASN A 106 9.77 -8.56 0.53
CA ASN A 106 9.43 -9.95 0.29
C ASN A 106 8.97 -10.68 1.56
N LYS A 107 9.53 -10.33 2.72
CA LYS A 107 9.21 -10.97 4.02
C LYS A 107 9.28 -9.96 5.16
N PRO A 108 8.41 -10.12 6.18
CA PRO A 108 7.31 -11.09 6.25
C PRO A 108 6.14 -10.72 5.32
N GLU A 109 5.43 -11.73 4.81
CA GLU A 109 4.16 -11.55 4.11
C GLU A 109 3.01 -11.53 5.13
N VAL A 110 2.04 -10.63 4.92
CA VAL A 110 0.88 -10.50 5.80
C VAL A 110 -0.40 -10.84 5.03
N PHE A 111 -0.95 -12.00 5.33
CA PHE A 111 -2.21 -12.50 4.81
C PHE A 111 -3.18 -12.69 5.96
N LEU A 112 -4.25 -11.90 6.00
CA LEU A 112 -5.25 -11.91 7.06
C LEU A 112 -6.52 -12.63 6.58
N SER A 113 -7.17 -13.36 7.49
CA SER A 113 -8.45 -13.99 7.21
C SER A 113 -9.59 -13.11 7.71
N ALA A 114 -10.62 -12.99 6.89
CA ALA A 114 -11.85 -12.30 7.28
C ALA A 114 -12.78 -13.18 8.15
N PHE A 115 -12.50 -14.50 8.30
CA PHE A 115 -13.47 -15.46 8.80
C PHE A 115 -13.01 -16.35 9.97
N ASP A 116 -11.76 -16.26 10.41
CA ASP A 116 -11.16 -17.15 11.40
C ASP A 116 -10.98 -16.54 12.80
N GLY A 117 -11.65 -15.43 13.09
CA GLY A 117 -11.51 -14.73 14.36
C GLY A 117 -10.29 -13.81 14.42
N THR A 118 -9.64 -13.55 13.30
CA THR A 118 -8.55 -12.55 13.20
C THR A 118 -9.03 -11.16 13.60
N PHE A 119 -10.28 -10.83 13.27
CA PHE A 119 -10.94 -9.57 13.60
C PHE A 119 -12.12 -9.79 14.54
N ASP A 120 -12.34 -8.85 15.43
CA ASP A 120 -13.58 -8.76 16.21
C ASP A 120 -14.77 -8.47 15.27
N LYS A 121 -15.89 -9.19 15.49
CA LYS A 121 -17.04 -9.11 14.59
C LYS A 121 -17.86 -7.82 14.71
N GLU A 122 -17.81 -7.18 15.86
CA GLU A 122 -18.59 -5.97 16.15
C GLU A 122 -17.79 -4.71 15.85
N SER A 123 -16.55 -4.64 16.35
CA SER A 123 -15.67 -3.48 16.19
C SER A 123 -14.85 -3.50 14.91
N SER A 124 -14.71 -4.66 14.26
CA SER A 124 -13.78 -4.90 13.13
C SER A 124 -12.30 -4.69 13.49
N GLU A 125 -11.97 -4.62 14.77
CA GLU A 125 -10.58 -4.48 15.23
C GLU A 125 -9.80 -5.79 15.04
N LEU A 126 -8.51 -5.67 14.73
CA LEU A 126 -7.60 -6.80 14.66
C LEU A 126 -7.28 -7.28 16.07
N VAL A 127 -7.83 -8.43 16.47
CA VAL A 127 -7.70 -8.99 17.82
C VAL A 127 -6.71 -10.14 17.94
N SER A 128 -6.28 -10.72 16.82
CA SER A 128 -5.29 -11.81 16.81
C SER A 128 -3.89 -11.28 17.14
N THR A 129 -3.34 -11.68 18.29
CA THR A 129 -2.01 -11.26 18.77
C THR A 129 -0.92 -11.65 17.79
N ASP A 130 -0.93 -12.88 17.26
CA ASP A 130 0.07 -13.32 16.27
C ASP A 130 0.07 -12.43 15.02
N LYS A 131 -1.12 -11.93 14.60
CA LYS A 131 -1.23 -11.05 13.43
C LYS A 131 -0.78 -9.63 13.73
N GLN A 132 -1.05 -9.15 14.94
CA GLN A 132 -0.52 -7.88 15.41
C GLN A 132 1.02 -7.90 15.45
N GLU A 133 1.61 -8.95 16.03
CA GLU A 133 3.07 -9.13 16.06
C GLU A 133 3.67 -9.22 14.66
N LEU A 134 3.02 -9.96 13.75
CA LEU A 134 3.45 -10.08 12.35
C LEU A 134 3.44 -8.74 11.63
N LEU A 135 2.42 -7.90 11.88
CA LEU A 135 2.34 -6.54 11.33
C LEU A 135 3.47 -5.66 11.86
N VAL A 136 3.75 -5.72 13.18
CA VAL A 136 4.88 -4.98 13.78
C VAL A 136 6.21 -5.39 13.13
N GLN A 137 6.44 -6.69 12.92
CA GLN A 137 7.61 -7.19 12.23
C GLN A 137 7.69 -6.68 10.77
N GLN A 138 6.57 -6.69 10.04
CA GLN A 138 6.53 -6.20 8.67
C GLN A 138 6.85 -4.70 8.60
N LEU A 139 6.27 -3.89 9.49
CA LEU A 139 6.53 -2.45 9.54
C LEU A 139 7.99 -2.14 9.89
N GLY A 140 8.59 -2.92 10.80
CA GLY A 140 10.02 -2.83 11.11
C GLY A 140 10.88 -3.14 9.88
N ALA A 141 10.60 -4.22 9.18
CA ALA A 141 11.32 -4.61 7.97
C ALA A 141 11.11 -3.61 6.81
N LEU A 142 9.93 -3.01 6.68
CA LEU A 142 9.65 -1.94 5.71
C LEU A 142 10.50 -0.70 5.99
N LYS A 143 10.56 -0.28 7.26
CA LYS A 143 11.43 0.83 7.68
C LYS A 143 12.89 0.56 7.31
N ASP A 144 13.40 -0.64 7.62
CA ASP A 144 14.77 -1.00 7.31
C ASP A 144 15.06 -1.02 5.81
N LEU A 145 14.09 -1.47 5.00
CA LEU A 145 14.19 -1.43 3.55
C LEU A 145 14.21 0.02 3.04
N SER A 146 13.31 0.88 3.52
CA SER A 146 13.28 2.30 3.15
C SER A 146 14.60 3.00 3.45
N LEU A 147 15.16 2.81 4.65
CA LEU A 147 16.47 3.37 5.05
C LEU A 147 17.64 2.82 4.23
N LYS A 148 17.55 1.61 3.68
CA LYS A 148 18.56 1.05 2.78
C LYS A 148 18.52 1.69 1.40
N LEU A 149 17.32 1.98 0.90
CA LEU A 149 17.11 2.62 -0.40
C LEU A 149 17.48 4.12 -0.35
N ASN A 150 17.25 4.78 0.80
CA ASN A 150 17.52 6.20 1.02
C ASN A 150 18.59 6.39 2.13
N PRO A 151 19.87 6.06 1.88
CA PRO A 151 20.92 6.08 2.91
C PRO A 151 21.23 7.47 3.48
N HIS A 152 20.82 8.55 2.81
CA HIS A 152 21.01 9.92 3.29
C HIS A 152 20.05 10.34 4.41
N GLU A 153 18.98 9.57 4.63
CA GLU A 153 18.01 9.79 5.71
C GLU A 153 18.32 9.01 6.99
N ARG A 154 19.46 8.33 7.05
CA ARG A 154 19.86 7.64 8.27
C ARG A 154 20.20 8.67 9.35
N PRO A 155 19.66 8.53 10.58
CA PRO A 155 20.12 9.35 11.69
C PRO A 155 21.62 9.14 11.87
N PRO A 156 22.38 10.18 12.23
CA PRO A 156 23.80 10.04 12.54
C PRO A 156 23.99 8.99 13.63
N ILE A 157 24.98 8.12 13.45
CA ILE A 157 25.38 7.06 14.40
C ILE A 157 25.88 7.70 15.69
#